data_034ed2f6719dec5980a7c5e056490495
#
_entry.id   034ed2f6719dec5980a7c5e056490495
#
_cell.length_a   1.000
_cell.length_b   1.000
_cell.length_c   1.000
_cell.angle_alpha   90.00
_cell.angle_beta   90.00
_cell.angle_gamma   90.00
#
_symmetry.space_group_name_H-M   'P 1'
#
loop_
_entity.id
_entity.type
_entity.pdbx_description
1 polymer ?
#
loop_
_entity_poly.entity_id
_entity_poly.type
_entity_poly.pdbx_seq_one_letter_code
_entity_poly.pdbx_strand_id
1 'polypeptide(L)'
;MRYPSFIEKGNTIGFVAPSFGCAGEPYYSAFQNSLKKWNALGFKTELGFNCYASDGVGISSSPKKCAAEFMEYYKKETNQALISCGGGELMCEILEYIDFGQLKRLPPKWFMGYSDNTNLIFLLATLTDTAAIYGPNAGAFGMEPWHASIEDTFALLCGEKKSLQGYRGYEKESLKDEEHPLAPYNITEQKELHLYETDATHGST
;
A
#
# COMPACT_ATOMS: atom_id res chain seq x y z
N MET A 1 -7.16 -4.32 -18.88
CA MET A 1 -6.64 -3.64 -17.66
C MET A 1 -5.51 -2.73 -18.05
N ARG A 2 -5.55 -1.47 -17.61
CA ARG A 2 -4.49 -0.49 -17.84
C ARG A 2 -3.40 -0.65 -16.78
N TYR A 3 -2.17 -0.82 -17.21
CA TYR A 3 -1.03 -0.95 -16.31
C TYR A 3 -0.28 0.38 -16.21
N PRO A 4 -0.03 0.89 -15.00
CA PRO A 4 0.85 2.05 -14.81
C PRO A 4 2.28 1.74 -15.26
N SER A 5 3.04 2.79 -15.60
CA SER A 5 4.47 2.65 -15.86
C SER A 5 5.22 2.27 -14.57
N PHE A 6 6.30 1.51 -14.72
CA PHE A 6 7.22 1.24 -13.62
C PHE A 6 7.91 2.53 -13.16
N ILE A 7 8.31 2.56 -11.90
CA ILE A 7 9.04 3.69 -11.34
C ILE A 7 10.53 3.58 -11.63
N GLU A 8 11.18 4.72 -11.83
CA GLU A 8 12.61 4.84 -12.11
C GLU A 8 13.28 5.81 -11.14
N LYS A 9 14.59 5.66 -10.93
CA LYS A 9 15.37 6.61 -10.12
C LYS A 9 15.16 8.05 -10.61
N GLY A 10 14.99 8.97 -9.69
CA GLY A 10 14.63 10.35 -9.95
C GLY A 10 13.11 10.62 -9.96
N ASN A 11 12.29 9.59 -10.09
CA ASN A 11 10.84 9.72 -9.95
C ASN A 11 10.44 10.13 -8.53
N THR A 12 9.24 10.67 -8.40
CA THR A 12 8.64 11.02 -7.11
C THR A 12 7.59 9.99 -6.71
N ILE A 13 7.69 9.50 -5.49
CA ILE A 13 6.69 8.65 -4.86
C ILE A 13 5.80 9.53 -3.98
N GLY A 14 4.50 9.51 -4.25
CA GLY A 14 3.50 10.15 -3.42
C GLY A 14 3.08 9.23 -2.27
N PHE A 15 3.02 9.75 -1.07
CA PHE A 15 2.46 9.06 0.08
C PHE A 15 1.16 9.72 0.46
N VAL A 16 0.13 8.93 0.70
CA VAL A 16 -1.23 9.39 1.02
C VAL A 16 -1.79 8.58 2.17
N ALA A 17 -2.72 9.16 2.91
CA ALA A 17 -3.37 8.49 4.02
C ALA A 17 -4.90 8.45 3.84
N PRO A 18 -5.38 7.70 2.83
CA PRO A 18 -6.82 7.61 2.57
C PRO A 18 -7.56 6.81 3.64
N SER A 19 -6.84 6.08 4.49
CA SER A 19 -7.32 5.41 5.68
C SER A 19 -6.51 5.89 6.88
N PHE A 20 -5.56 5.13 7.41
CA PHE A 20 -4.79 5.48 8.59
C PHE A 20 -3.55 6.31 8.24
N GLY A 21 -3.26 7.36 9.05
CA GLY A 21 -2.03 8.14 8.98
C GLY A 21 -1.00 7.69 10.02
N CYS A 22 0.28 7.97 9.77
CA CYS A 22 1.39 7.60 10.64
C CYS A 22 1.62 8.65 11.75
N ALA A 23 0.57 8.95 12.55
CA ALA A 23 0.61 10.02 13.56
C ALA A 23 1.31 9.60 14.86
N GLY A 24 1.31 8.33 15.21
CA GLY A 24 1.87 7.79 16.46
C GLY A 24 2.86 6.67 16.25
N GLU A 25 3.59 6.34 17.30
CA GLU A 25 4.52 5.20 17.29
C GLU A 25 3.75 3.85 17.27
N PRO A 26 4.34 2.81 16.72
CA PRO A 26 5.62 2.72 16.02
C PRO A 26 5.56 3.21 14.56
N TYR A 27 4.41 3.61 14.08
CA TYR A 27 4.16 3.95 12.67
C TYR A 27 4.88 5.21 12.23
N TYR A 28 4.97 6.21 13.12
CA TYR A 28 5.65 7.47 12.84
C TYR A 28 7.13 7.23 12.51
N SER A 29 7.87 6.59 13.40
CA SER A 29 9.30 6.31 13.20
C SER A 29 9.55 5.37 12.02
N ALA A 30 8.72 4.35 11.84
CA ALA A 30 8.81 3.45 10.69
C ALA A 30 8.60 4.21 9.37
N PHE A 31 7.63 5.10 9.30
CA PHE A 31 7.39 5.91 8.10
C PHE A 31 8.51 6.91 7.85
N GLN A 32 9.02 7.57 8.88
CA GLN A 32 10.20 8.46 8.74
C GLN A 32 11.41 7.73 8.16
N ASN A 33 11.67 6.50 8.63
CA ASN A 33 12.77 5.70 8.10
C ASN A 33 12.50 5.25 6.66
N SER A 34 11.26 4.92 6.34
CA SER A 34 10.83 4.62 4.96
C SER A 34 11.19 5.76 4.01
N LEU A 35 10.85 7.01 4.35
CA LEU A 35 11.17 8.18 3.52
C LEU A 35 12.68 8.35 3.31
N LYS A 36 13.49 8.12 4.37
CA LYS A 36 14.96 8.14 4.26
C LYS A 36 15.46 7.08 3.28
N LYS A 37 14.90 5.86 3.34
CA LYS A 37 15.28 4.77 2.43
C LYS A 37 14.90 5.06 0.98
N TRP A 38 13.68 5.55 0.71
CA TRP A 38 13.27 5.95 -0.63
C TRP A 38 14.20 7.00 -1.22
N ASN A 39 14.56 8.02 -0.42
CA ASN A 39 15.53 9.03 -0.85
C ASN A 39 16.92 8.45 -1.10
N ALA A 40 17.41 7.56 -0.24
CA ALA A 40 18.71 6.89 -0.41
C ALA A 40 18.76 5.99 -1.66
N LEU A 41 17.61 5.41 -2.05
CA LEU A 41 17.46 4.62 -3.29
C LEU A 41 17.36 5.50 -4.55
N GLY A 42 17.35 6.82 -4.40
CA GLY A 42 17.34 7.78 -5.51
C GLY A 42 15.96 8.24 -5.95
N PHE A 43 14.93 8.01 -5.14
CA PHE A 43 13.58 8.53 -5.39
C PHE A 43 13.32 9.80 -4.59
N LYS A 44 12.49 10.68 -5.13
CA LYS A 44 11.93 11.82 -4.39
C LYS A 44 10.66 11.38 -3.67
N THR A 45 10.32 12.07 -2.59
CA THR A 45 9.12 11.77 -1.80
C THR A 45 8.21 12.99 -1.73
N GLU A 46 6.93 12.81 -1.90
CA GLU A 46 5.89 13.83 -1.76
C GLU A 46 4.81 13.32 -0.79
N LEU A 47 4.47 14.13 0.20
CA LEU A 47 3.61 13.73 1.30
C LEU A 47 2.25 14.40 1.21
N GLY A 48 1.20 13.62 1.30
CA GLY A 48 -0.16 14.08 1.50
C GLY A 48 -0.33 14.76 2.86
N PHE A 49 -1.32 15.64 2.94
CA PHE A 49 -1.55 16.44 4.13
C PHE A 49 -2.09 15.65 5.33
N ASN A 50 -2.58 14.42 5.10
CA ASN A 50 -3.05 13.53 6.16
C ASN A 50 -2.01 12.48 6.60
N CYS A 51 -0.81 12.43 6.00
CA CYS A 51 0.18 11.38 6.30
C CYS A 51 0.54 11.25 7.78
N TYR A 52 0.50 12.35 8.53
CA TYR A 52 0.75 12.41 9.97
C TYR A 52 -0.50 12.81 10.77
N ALA A 53 -1.67 12.69 10.19
CA ALA A 53 -2.91 13.01 10.86
C ALA A 53 -3.55 11.75 11.47
N SER A 54 -4.37 11.96 12.51
CA SER A 54 -5.21 10.94 13.13
C SER A 54 -6.51 11.60 13.61
N ASP A 55 -7.63 10.99 13.28
CA ASP A 55 -8.96 11.46 13.67
C ASP A 55 -9.78 10.26 14.18
N GLY A 56 -9.59 9.94 15.46
CA GLY A 56 -10.22 8.79 16.08
C GLY A 56 -9.58 7.46 15.71
N VAL A 57 -10.39 6.42 15.61
CA VAL A 57 -9.92 5.03 15.44
C VAL A 57 -9.81 4.67 13.97
N GLY A 58 -8.58 4.40 13.52
CA GLY A 58 -8.32 3.79 12.21
C GLY A 58 -8.58 4.69 11.00
N ILE A 59 -8.62 6.01 11.17
CA ILE A 59 -8.73 6.98 10.08
C ILE A 59 -7.79 8.18 10.31
N SER A 60 -7.22 8.70 9.24
CA SER A 60 -6.30 9.85 9.30
C SER A 60 -7.04 11.18 9.48
N SER A 61 -8.20 11.34 8.84
CA SER A 61 -9.01 12.55 8.89
C SER A 61 -10.46 12.22 8.52
N SER A 62 -11.33 13.23 8.38
CA SER A 62 -12.70 12.99 7.93
C SER A 62 -12.71 12.33 6.53
N PRO A 63 -13.71 11.47 6.21
CA PRO A 63 -13.80 10.76 4.94
C PRO A 63 -13.64 11.67 3.72
N LYS A 64 -14.27 12.84 3.75
CA LYS A 64 -14.17 13.84 2.68
C LYS A 64 -12.75 14.36 2.48
N LYS A 65 -11.99 14.59 3.57
CA LYS A 65 -10.60 15.05 3.47
C LYS A 65 -9.67 13.93 2.99
N CYS A 66 -9.88 12.70 3.45
CA CYS A 66 -9.12 11.54 2.98
C CYS A 66 -9.32 11.31 1.46
N ALA A 67 -10.56 11.39 0.98
CA ALA A 67 -10.87 11.30 -0.43
C ALA A 67 -10.26 12.46 -1.24
N ALA A 68 -10.34 13.69 -0.71
CA ALA A 68 -9.77 14.87 -1.38
C ALA A 68 -8.25 14.74 -1.55
N GLU A 69 -7.52 14.30 -0.52
CA GLU A 69 -6.09 14.02 -0.60
C GLU A 69 -5.78 12.98 -1.67
N PHE A 70 -6.47 11.83 -1.64
CA PHE A 70 -6.26 10.77 -2.63
C PHE A 70 -6.50 11.29 -4.05
N MET A 71 -7.62 11.96 -4.29
CA MET A 71 -7.99 12.51 -5.60
C MET A 71 -6.99 13.58 -6.08
N GLU A 72 -6.52 14.44 -5.18
CA GLU A 72 -5.51 15.44 -5.50
C GLU A 72 -4.20 14.79 -5.94
N TYR A 73 -3.67 13.86 -5.12
CA TYR A 73 -2.39 13.21 -5.38
C TYR A 73 -2.43 12.27 -6.57
N TYR A 74 -3.58 11.63 -6.83
CA TYR A 74 -3.73 10.80 -8.02
C TYR A 74 -3.68 11.62 -9.31
N LYS A 75 -4.21 12.85 -9.30
CA LYS A 75 -4.20 13.78 -10.45
C LYS A 75 -2.85 14.44 -10.71
N LYS A 76 -1.99 14.57 -9.70
CA LYS A 76 -0.69 15.22 -9.85
C LYS A 76 0.18 14.49 -10.88
N GLU A 77 0.81 15.25 -11.77
CA GLU A 77 1.79 14.71 -12.72
C GLU A 77 3.20 14.60 -12.12
N THR A 78 3.41 15.18 -10.94
CA THR A 78 4.71 15.21 -10.25
C THR A 78 5.09 13.87 -9.64
N ASN A 79 4.13 13.02 -9.30
CA ASN A 79 4.37 11.70 -8.73
C ASN A 79 3.96 10.58 -9.68
N GLN A 80 4.71 9.48 -9.68
CA GLN A 80 4.51 8.34 -10.58
C GLN A 80 3.81 7.15 -9.91
N ALA A 81 3.85 7.09 -8.58
CA ALA A 81 3.16 6.07 -7.80
C ALA A 81 2.64 6.67 -6.50
N LEU A 82 1.57 6.09 -5.96
CA LEU A 82 1.03 6.42 -4.65
C LEU A 82 1.13 5.19 -3.74
N ILE A 83 1.64 5.41 -2.52
CA ILE A 83 1.70 4.38 -1.48
C ILE A 83 0.90 4.88 -0.28
N SER A 84 -0.02 4.04 0.21
CA SER A 84 -0.79 4.33 1.41
C SER A 84 0.09 4.31 2.66
N CYS A 85 -0.08 5.28 3.55
CA CYS A 85 0.61 5.34 4.84
C CYS A 85 0.31 4.12 5.71
N GLY A 86 -0.96 3.75 5.83
CA GLY A 86 -1.41 2.66 6.67
C GLY A 86 -2.68 1.99 6.15
N GLY A 87 -3.03 0.88 6.76
CA GLY A 87 -4.37 0.32 6.71
C GLY A 87 -5.34 1.19 7.50
N GLY A 88 -6.26 0.59 8.22
CA GLY A 88 -7.25 1.31 9.04
C GLY A 88 -8.54 0.53 9.09
N GLU A 89 -9.66 1.24 9.35
CA GLU A 89 -10.95 0.61 9.58
C GLU A 89 -12.10 1.25 8.77
N LEU A 90 -11.92 2.49 8.29
CA LEU A 90 -13.03 3.30 7.81
C LEU A 90 -12.87 3.81 6.37
N MET A 91 -11.97 3.21 5.58
CA MET A 91 -11.80 3.63 4.18
C MET A 91 -13.08 3.47 3.35
N CYS A 92 -13.96 2.55 3.69
CA CYS A 92 -15.24 2.41 2.99
C CYS A 92 -16.05 3.72 2.97
N GLU A 93 -15.91 4.57 3.98
CA GLU A 93 -16.63 5.85 4.07
C GLU A 93 -16.11 6.92 3.10
N ILE A 94 -14.88 6.79 2.57
CA ILE A 94 -14.36 7.76 1.61
C ILE A 94 -14.89 7.52 0.19
N LEU A 95 -15.41 6.32 -0.10
CA LEU A 95 -15.71 5.87 -1.46
C LEU A 95 -16.77 6.73 -2.15
N GLU A 96 -17.73 7.26 -1.41
CA GLU A 96 -18.75 8.16 -1.95
C GLU A 96 -18.18 9.50 -2.46
N TYR A 97 -16.99 9.90 -1.96
CA TYR A 97 -16.31 11.14 -2.37
C TYR A 97 -15.26 10.92 -3.45
N ILE A 98 -15.07 9.69 -3.93
CA ILE A 98 -14.11 9.35 -4.99
C ILE A 98 -14.81 9.38 -6.35
N ASP A 99 -14.34 10.23 -7.26
CA ASP A 99 -14.81 10.24 -8.65
C ASP A 99 -14.05 9.18 -9.48
N PHE A 100 -14.53 7.93 -9.42
CA PHE A 100 -13.97 6.84 -10.22
C PHE A 100 -14.09 7.08 -11.73
N GLY A 101 -15.11 7.83 -12.17
CA GLY A 101 -15.25 8.24 -13.57
C GLY A 101 -14.11 9.16 -14.01
N GLN A 102 -13.68 10.08 -13.15
CA GLN A 102 -12.52 10.92 -13.39
C GLN A 102 -11.23 10.09 -13.40
N LEU A 103 -11.02 9.21 -12.40
CA LEU A 103 -9.84 8.34 -12.31
C LEU A 103 -9.68 7.47 -13.57
N LYS A 104 -10.79 6.97 -14.12
CA LYS A 104 -10.77 6.17 -15.36
C LYS A 104 -10.23 6.94 -16.57
N ARG A 105 -10.40 8.26 -16.60
CA ARG A 105 -9.94 9.12 -17.71
C ARG A 105 -8.51 9.61 -17.55
N LEU A 106 -7.96 9.54 -16.34
CA LEU A 106 -6.58 9.93 -16.05
C LEU A 106 -5.58 8.86 -16.51
N PRO A 107 -4.31 9.22 -16.75
CA PRO A 107 -3.24 8.24 -16.89
C PRO A 107 -3.23 7.29 -15.70
N PRO A 108 -3.06 5.97 -15.92
CA PRO A 108 -3.02 5.01 -14.84
C PRO A 108 -1.80 5.26 -13.96
N LYS A 109 -1.99 5.17 -12.65
CA LYS A 109 -0.96 5.36 -11.63
C LYS A 109 -1.00 4.21 -10.64
N TRP A 110 0.15 3.68 -10.23
CA TRP A 110 0.20 2.69 -9.17
C TRP A 110 -0.37 3.27 -7.88
N PHE A 111 -1.30 2.57 -7.31
CA PHE A 111 -1.72 2.73 -5.92
C PHE A 111 -1.43 1.42 -5.19
N MET A 112 -0.71 1.52 -4.08
CA MET A 112 -0.31 0.36 -3.27
C MET A 112 -0.67 0.55 -1.80
N GLY A 113 -1.14 -0.52 -1.20
CA GLY A 113 -1.44 -0.66 0.21
C GLY A 113 -2.05 -2.03 0.49
N TYR A 114 -2.32 -2.34 1.75
CA TYR A 114 -3.01 -3.58 2.13
C TYR A 114 -4.03 -3.32 3.24
N SER A 115 -4.73 -4.36 3.70
CA SER A 115 -5.77 -4.27 4.72
C SER A 115 -6.94 -3.40 4.24
N ASP A 116 -7.33 -2.35 4.95
CA ASP A 116 -8.42 -1.45 4.61
C ASP A 116 -8.29 -0.82 3.21
N ASN A 117 -7.05 -0.68 2.70
CA ASN A 117 -6.78 -0.22 1.33
C ASN A 117 -7.40 -1.11 0.23
N THR A 118 -7.84 -2.32 0.56
CA THR A 118 -8.56 -3.22 -0.35
C THR A 118 -9.76 -2.51 -0.99
N ASN A 119 -10.44 -1.63 -0.25
CA ASN A 119 -11.57 -0.85 -0.74
C ASN A 119 -11.23 -0.07 -2.01
N LEU A 120 -10.15 0.71 -2.00
CA LEU A 120 -9.71 1.47 -3.18
C LEU A 120 -9.08 0.58 -4.25
N ILE A 121 -8.24 -0.39 -3.87
CA ILE A 121 -7.55 -1.29 -4.80
C ILE A 121 -8.57 -2.06 -5.64
N PHE A 122 -9.59 -2.62 -5.00
CA PHE A 122 -10.65 -3.37 -5.69
C PHE A 122 -11.41 -2.48 -6.68
N LEU A 123 -11.79 -1.26 -6.26
CA LEU A 123 -12.58 -0.36 -7.10
C LEU A 123 -11.74 0.30 -8.20
N LEU A 124 -10.45 0.56 -8.00
CA LEU A 124 -9.55 0.96 -9.07
C LEU A 124 -9.50 -0.11 -10.17
N ALA A 125 -9.36 -1.37 -9.79
CA ALA A 125 -9.32 -2.47 -10.75
C ALA A 125 -10.67 -2.65 -11.47
N THR A 126 -11.78 -2.66 -10.75
CA THR A 126 -13.09 -3.03 -11.30
C THR A 126 -13.82 -1.88 -11.99
N LEU A 127 -13.74 -0.66 -11.47
CA LEU A 127 -14.45 0.50 -12.04
C LEU A 127 -13.60 1.30 -13.02
N THR A 128 -12.30 1.38 -12.82
CA THR A 128 -11.41 2.21 -13.66
C THR A 128 -10.54 1.41 -14.61
N ASP A 129 -10.60 0.07 -14.55
CA ASP A 129 -9.77 -0.84 -15.33
C ASP A 129 -8.26 -0.57 -15.15
N THR A 130 -7.84 -0.13 -13.94
CA THR A 130 -6.47 0.24 -13.62
C THR A 130 -5.87 -0.76 -12.64
N ALA A 131 -4.71 -1.31 -12.96
CA ALA A 131 -3.98 -2.19 -12.06
C ALA A 131 -3.54 -1.44 -10.80
N ALA A 132 -3.72 -2.08 -9.65
CA ALA A 132 -3.28 -1.60 -8.34
C ALA A 132 -2.59 -2.74 -7.58
N ILE A 133 -1.86 -2.44 -6.54
CA ILE A 133 -1.05 -3.42 -5.82
C ILE A 133 -1.58 -3.60 -4.40
N TYR A 134 -2.09 -4.81 -4.10
CA TYR A 134 -2.28 -5.21 -2.72
C TYR A 134 -0.93 -5.62 -2.14
N GLY A 135 -0.28 -4.70 -1.44
CA GLY A 135 1.10 -4.84 -0.98
C GLY A 135 1.42 -3.92 0.20
N PRO A 136 2.68 -3.88 0.64
CA PRO A 136 3.07 -3.18 1.86
C PRO A 136 2.65 -1.71 1.89
N ASN A 137 2.16 -1.26 3.06
CA ASN A 137 1.99 0.15 3.35
C ASN A 137 3.35 0.83 3.57
N ALA A 138 3.38 2.15 3.50
CA ALA A 138 4.61 2.96 3.54
C ALA A 138 5.54 2.64 4.71
N GLY A 139 5.01 2.45 5.93
CA GLY A 139 5.81 2.15 7.11
C GLY A 139 6.58 0.83 7.04
N ALA A 140 6.12 -0.15 6.24
CA ALA A 140 6.82 -1.41 6.07
C ALA A 140 8.18 -1.25 5.38
N PHE A 141 8.34 -0.27 4.51
CA PHE A 141 9.63 0.05 3.88
C PHE A 141 10.64 0.66 4.87
N GLY A 142 10.19 1.02 6.07
CA GLY A 142 11.05 1.52 7.14
C GLY A 142 11.73 0.44 7.96
N MET A 143 11.36 -0.84 7.80
CA MET A 143 11.99 -1.92 8.60
C MET A 143 13.48 -2.09 8.31
N GLU A 144 14.21 -2.57 9.31
CA GLU A 144 15.66 -2.82 9.27
C GLU A 144 16.04 -4.20 9.82
N PRO A 145 16.65 -5.09 9.03
CA PRO A 145 16.78 -5.01 7.56
C PRO A 145 15.45 -5.23 6.83
N TRP A 146 15.40 -4.93 5.53
CA TRP A 146 14.25 -5.32 4.72
C TRP A 146 14.10 -6.85 4.69
N HIS A 147 12.88 -7.30 4.84
CA HIS A 147 12.52 -8.68 4.52
C HIS A 147 12.42 -8.85 2.99
N ALA A 148 12.67 -10.05 2.49
CA ALA A 148 12.62 -10.36 1.06
C ALA A 148 11.30 -9.91 0.38
N SER A 149 10.16 -9.90 1.10
CA SER A 149 8.88 -9.43 0.57
C SER A 149 8.86 -7.92 0.29
N ILE A 150 9.62 -7.13 1.03
CA ILE A 150 9.75 -5.68 0.81
C ILE A 150 10.69 -5.43 -0.38
N GLU A 151 11.81 -6.16 -0.46
CA GLU A 151 12.73 -6.11 -1.60
C GLU A 151 12.01 -6.49 -2.90
N ASP A 152 11.24 -7.58 -2.86
CA ASP A 152 10.46 -8.06 -4.01
C ASP A 152 9.39 -7.04 -4.45
N THR A 153 8.71 -6.40 -3.50
CA THR A 153 7.74 -5.37 -3.80
C THR A 153 8.39 -4.14 -4.45
N PHE A 154 9.54 -3.73 -3.94
CA PHE A 154 10.33 -2.65 -4.53
C PHE A 154 10.77 -3.01 -5.96
N ALA A 155 11.31 -4.21 -6.16
CA ALA A 155 11.72 -4.70 -7.48
C ALA A 155 10.54 -4.81 -8.48
N LEU A 156 9.34 -5.17 -8.00
CA LEU A 156 8.13 -5.17 -8.81
C LEU A 156 7.75 -3.75 -9.25
N LEU A 157 7.76 -2.78 -8.33
CA LEU A 157 7.46 -1.39 -8.65
C LEU A 157 8.45 -0.81 -9.68
N CYS A 158 9.72 -1.19 -9.60
CA CYS A 158 10.77 -0.81 -10.55
C CYS A 158 10.73 -1.61 -11.87
N GLY A 159 9.87 -2.63 -11.98
CA GLY A 159 9.80 -3.51 -13.17
C GLY A 159 10.96 -4.50 -13.31
N GLU A 160 11.80 -4.63 -12.29
CA GLU A 160 12.90 -5.59 -12.23
C GLU A 160 12.39 -7.02 -12.04
N LYS A 161 11.26 -7.18 -11.33
CA LYS A 161 10.52 -8.44 -11.18
C LYS A 161 9.12 -8.31 -11.76
N LYS A 162 8.68 -9.36 -12.48
CA LYS A 162 7.32 -9.45 -13.05
C LYS A 162 6.49 -10.57 -12.43
N SER A 163 7.11 -11.39 -11.61
CA SER A 163 6.47 -12.45 -10.84
C SER A 163 7.11 -12.56 -9.48
N LEU A 164 6.30 -12.87 -8.48
CA LEU A 164 6.75 -13.08 -7.11
C LEU A 164 6.46 -14.52 -6.70
N GLN A 165 7.37 -15.09 -5.92
CA GLN A 165 7.17 -16.38 -5.27
C GLN A 165 6.50 -16.18 -3.91
N GLY A 166 5.71 -17.15 -3.47
CA GLY A 166 5.18 -17.14 -2.12
C GLY A 166 6.27 -17.34 -1.07
N TYR A 167 6.09 -16.74 0.09
CA TYR A 167 7.02 -16.90 1.22
C TYR A 167 6.59 -18.08 2.09
N ARG A 168 7.56 -18.92 2.48
CA ARG A 168 7.30 -20.13 3.26
C ARG A 168 6.95 -19.85 4.73
N GLY A 169 7.52 -18.78 5.28
CA GLY A 169 7.31 -18.43 6.67
C GLY A 169 6.28 -17.31 6.85
N TYR A 170 5.83 -17.15 8.08
CA TYR A 170 5.03 -16.02 8.51
C TYR A 170 5.35 -15.62 9.95
N GLU A 171 5.04 -14.37 10.26
CA GLU A 171 5.14 -13.79 11.59
C GLU A 171 3.85 -14.10 12.36
N LYS A 172 3.96 -14.75 13.52
CA LYS A 172 2.83 -14.97 14.42
C LYS A 172 2.65 -13.80 15.39
N GLU A 173 3.77 -13.29 15.88
CA GLU A 173 3.81 -12.16 16.80
C GLU A 173 4.84 -11.15 16.30
N SER A 174 4.42 -9.90 16.14
CA SER A 174 5.31 -8.81 15.72
C SER A 174 6.21 -8.38 16.88
N LEU A 175 7.48 -8.13 16.57
CA LEU A 175 8.42 -7.46 17.50
C LEU A 175 8.44 -5.94 17.31
N LYS A 176 7.64 -5.43 16.40
CA LYS A 176 7.53 -4.00 16.19
C LYS A 176 6.63 -3.38 17.26
N ASP A 177 7.22 -2.50 18.04
CA ASP A 177 6.58 -1.71 19.09
C ASP A 177 7.16 -0.29 19.13
N GLU A 178 6.81 0.48 20.14
CA GLU A 178 7.28 1.87 20.30
C GLU A 178 8.79 1.96 20.55
N GLU A 179 9.39 0.93 21.20
CA GLU A 179 10.83 0.89 21.48
C GLU A 179 11.62 0.35 20.26
N HIS A 180 10.98 -0.49 19.45
CA HIS A 180 11.57 -1.15 18.28
C HIS A 180 10.76 -0.88 17.00
N PRO A 181 10.56 0.40 16.61
CA PRO A 181 9.65 0.76 15.51
C PRO A 181 10.14 0.26 14.14
N LEU A 182 11.41 -0.09 14.02
CA LEU A 182 12.03 -0.56 12.77
C LEU A 182 12.23 -2.07 12.73
N ALA A 183 11.77 -2.80 13.74
CA ALA A 183 11.95 -4.25 13.81
C ALA A 183 11.48 -4.94 12.52
N PRO A 184 12.28 -5.88 11.96
CA PRO A 184 11.90 -6.68 10.82
C PRO A 184 10.80 -7.69 11.21
N TYR A 185 10.23 -8.36 10.23
CA TYR A 185 9.29 -9.45 10.51
C TYR A 185 9.94 -10.56 11.35
N ASN A 186 9.24 -10.95 12.39
CA ASN A 186 9.61 -12.07 13.28
C ASN A 186 9.10 -13.41 12.71
N ILE A 187 9.80 -13.93 11.70
CA ILE A 187 9.37 -15.15 11.01
C ILE A 187 9.68 -16.37 11.88
N THR A 188 8.69 -16.86 12.60
CA THR A 188 8.79 -18.00 13.52
C THR A 188 8.06 -19.23 13.03
N GLU A 189 7.08 -19.09 12.14
CA GLU A 189 6.21 -20.18 11.73
C GLU A 189 6.39 -20.50 10.25
N GLN A 190 6.10 -21.75 9.87
CA GLN A 190 6.08 -22.20 8.49
C GLN A 190 4.65 -22.37 8.01
N LYS A 191 4.38 -21.98 6.77
CA LYS A 191 3.09 -22.20 6.13
C LYS A 191 2.92 -23.65 5.73
N GLU A 192 1.80 -24.22 6.10
CA GLU A 192 1.32 -25.49 5.58
C GLU A 192 0.13 -25.21 4.65
N LEU A 193 0.23 -25.70 3.41
CA LEU A 193 -0.85 -25.56 2.43
C LEU A 193 -1.63 -26.88 2.41
N HIS A 194 -2.91 -26.80 2.80
CA HIS A 194 -3.83 -27.92 2.70
C HIS A 194 -4.73 -27.70 1.49
N LEU A 195 -4.64 -28.62 0.52
CA LEU A 195 -5.54 -28.62 -0.63
C LEU A 195 -6.77 -29.46 -0.27
N TYR A 196 -7.92 -28.81 -0.26
CA TYR A 196 -9.21 -29.50 -0.13
C TYR A 196 -9.84 -29.60 -1.52
N GLU A 197 -9.82 -30.80 -2.11
CA GLU A 197 -10.59 -31.07 -3.31
C GLU A 197 -12.03 -31.32 -2.89
N THR A 198 -12.94 -30.48 -3.31
CA THR A 198 -14.36 -30.81 -3.29
C THR A 198 -14.63 -31.65 -4.51
N ASP A 199 -15.16 -32.86 -4.33
CA ASP A 199 -15.77 -33.63 -5.42
C ASP A 199 -16.89 -32.78 -6.02
N ALA A 200 -16.53 -31.96 -6.99
CA ALA A 200 -17.50 -31.31 -7.85
C ALA A 200 -18.11 -32.43 -8.68
N THR A 201 -19.17 -33.03 -8.17
CA THR A 201 -20.04 -33.86 -8.98
C THR A 201 -20.45 -33.02 -10.18
N HIS A 202 -19.95 -33.38 -11.34
CA HIS A 202 -20.33 -32.84 -12.62
C HIS A 202 -21.86 -32.91 -12.75
N GLY A 203 -22.54 -31.81 -12.49
CA GLY A 203 -23.89 -31.59 -12.94
C GLY A 203 -23.83 -31.44 -14.45
N SER A 204 -23.91 -32.56 -15.16
CA SER A 204 -24.24 -32.58 -16.57
C SER A 204 -25.72 -32.18 -16.72
N THR A 205 -25.97 -31.03 -17.31
CA THR A 205 -27.09 -30.78 -18.22
C THR A 205 -26.73 -29.70 -19.20
#